data_8095575dd80c8f70de36fb23ec2af439
#
_entry.id   8095575dd80c8f70de36fb23ec2af439
#
_cell.length_a   1.000
_cell.length_b   1.000
_cell.length_c   1.000
_cell.angle_alpha   90.00
_cell.angle_beta   90.00
_cell.angle_gamma   90.00
#
_symmetry.space_group_name_H-M   'P 1'
#
loop_
_entity.id
_entity.type
_entity.pdbx_description
1 polymer ?
#
loop_
_entity_poly.entity_id
_entity_poly.type
_entity_poly.pdbx_seq_one_letter_code
_entity_poly.pdbx_strand_id
1 'polypeptide(L)'
;LASTAAPEAEPELLSAFFELCHRCLVFRPQLLLSLPCVASLFDAAAACVAHQEFQHTRAAITFLCLFLSGTDAANLYRESAAHCLQRSGGTLLRYCVQGLASASPANLVDHQIELLRVIAESAPTAVHGWLVAALADPGLDLGALPRQGAAAEAFVRGAAQQHATVAAFHCVASEFSRVCRGKAR
;
A
#
# COMPACT_ATOMS: atom_id res chain seq x y z
N LEU A 1 -27.05 -23.52 11.87
CA LEU A 1 -26.34 -22.27 11.61
C LEU A 1 -25.11 -22.61 10.77
N ALA A 2 -25.25 -22.57 9.44
CA ALA A 2 -24.15 -22.80 8.50
C ALA A 2 -23.24 -21.59 8.56
N SER A 3 -21.99 -21.80 9.01
CA SER A 3 -20.89 -20.85 8.84
C SER A 3 -20.63 -20.72 7.34
N THR A 4 -21.05 -19.63 6.73
CA THR A 4 -20.60 -19.23 5.41
C THR A 4 -19.17 -18.73 5.55
N ALA A 5 -18.20 -19.67 5.53
CA ALA A 5 -16.83 -19.32 5.22
C ALA A 5 -16.86 -18.63 3.86
N ALA A 6 -16.42 -17.38 3.79
CA ALA A 6 -16.18 -16.73 2.52
C ALA A 6 -15.27 -17.66 1.70
N PRO A 7 -15.55 -17.91 0.41
CA PRO A 7 -14.68 -18.73 -0.40
C PRO A 7 -13.29 -18.09 -0.33
N GLU A 8 -12.29 -18.81 0.19
CA GLU A 8 -10.89 -18.43 0.07
C GLU A 8 -10.64 -18.35 -1.43
N ALA A 9 -10.61 -17.13 -1.95
CA ALA A 9 -10.34 -16.90 -3.36
C ALA A 9 -8.96 -17.48 -3.66
N GLU A 10 -8.88 -18.40 -4.62
CA GLU A 10 -7.63 -19.03 -5.01
C GLU A 10 -6.60 -17.93 -5.33
N PRO A 11 -5.38 -18.00 -4.79
CA PRO A 11 -4.36 -16.95 -4.98
C PRO A 11 -4.08 -16.64 -6.45
N GLU A 12 -4.15 -17.67 -7.31
CA GLU A 12 -3.97 -17.53 -8.76
C GLU A 12 -5.09 -16.70 -9.40
N LEU A 13 -6.33 -16.88 -8.95
CA LEU A 13 -7.48 -16.12 -9.44
C LEU A 13 -7.35 -14.63 -9.06
N LEU A 14 -6.94 -14.35 -7.83
CA LEU A 14 -6.70 -12.96 -7.38
C LEU A 14 -5.57 -12.31 -8.16
N SER A 15 -4.48 -13.03 -8.41
CA SER A 15 -3.37 -12.54 -9.23
C SER A 15 -3.84 -12.19 -10.63
N ALA A 16 -4.49 -13.12 -11.33
CA ALA A 16 -5.00 -12.90 -12.68
C ALA A 16 -6.02 -11.76 -12.74
N PHE A 17 -6.87 -11.62 -11.72
CA PHE A 17 -7.84 -10.55 -11.61
C PHE A 17 -7.17 -9.17 -11.51
N PHE A 18 -6.19 -8.97 -10.62
CA PHE A 18 -5.50 -7.69 -10.51
C PHE A 18 -4.60 -7.39 -11.71
N GLU A 19 -4.02 -8.41 -12.35
CA GLU A 19 -3.32 -8.23 -13.63
C GLU A 19 -4.27 -7.74 -14.73
N LEU A 20 -5.48 -8.29 -14.80
CA LEU A 20 -6.50 -7.81 -15.74
C LEU A 20 -6.89 -6.36 -15.44
N CYS A 21 -7.14 -6.03 -14.16
CA CYS A 21 -7.44 -4.66 -13.75
C CYS A 21 -6.31 -3.69 -14.11
N HIS A 22 -5.06 -4.07 -13.88
CA HIS A 22 -3.90 -3.29 -14.27
C HIS A 22 -3.87 -3.05 -15.80
N ARG A 23 -4.08 -4.07 -16.61
CA ARG A 23 -4.16 -3.94 -18.07
C ARG A 23 -5.32 -3.02 -18.49
N CYS A 24 -6.47 -3.12 -17.84
CA CYS A 24 -7.58 -2.20 -18.08
C CYS A 24 -7.17 -0.74 -17.82
N LEU A 25 -6.44 -0.46 -16.73
CA LEU A 25 -5.92 0.88 -16.45
C LEU A 25 -4.94 1.37 -17.53
N VAL A 26 -4.05 0.49 -18.03
CA VAL A 26 -3.08 0.85 -19.06
C VAL A 26 -3.74 1.20 -20.39
N PHE A 27 -4.71 0.39 -20.83
CA PHE A 27 -5.25 0.48 -22.18
C PHE A 27 -6.58 1.23 -22.30
N ARG A 28 -7.41 1.16 -21.26
CA ARG A 28 -8.77 1.71 -21.24
C ARG A 28 -9.18 2.14 -19.83
N PRO A 29 -8.50 3.13 -19.23
CA PRO A 29 -8.74 3.54 -17.85
C PRO A 29 -10.21 3.92 -17.58
N GLN A 30 -10.88 4.55 -18.54
CA GLN A 30 -12.26 4.98 -18.41
C GLN A 30 -13.21 3.81 -18.11
N LEU A 31 -12.93 2.61 -18.64
CA LEU A 31 -13.78 1.44 -18.41
C LEU A 31 -13.75 1.01 -16.93
N LEU A 32 -12.59 1.11 -16.29
CA LEU A 32 -12.43 0.70 -14.89
C LEU A 32 -12.80 1.83 -13.93
N LEU A 33 -12.28 3.04 -14.18
CA LEU A 33 -12.42 4.17 -13.25
C LEU A 33 -13.86 4.71 -13.17
N SER A 34 -14.69 4.49 -14.20
CA SER A 34 -16.11 4.85 -14.18
C SER A 34 -17.03 3.80 -13.56
N LEU A 35 -16.49 2.65 -13.14
CA LEU A 35 -17.30 1.61 -12.51
C LEU A 35 -17.80 2.07 -11.12
N PRO A 36 -19.06 1.84 -10.78
CA PRO A 36 -19.59 2.18 -9.45
C PRO A 36 -18.91 1.39 -8.32
N CYS A 37 -18.29 0.25 -8.64
CA CYS A 37 -17.58 -0.60 -7.68
C CYS A 37 -16.06 -0.29 -7.58
N VAL A 38 -15.55 0.76 -8.22
CA VAL A 38 -14.11 1.08 -8.22
C VAL A 38 -13.54 1.23 -6.82
N ALA A 39 -14.31 1.82 -5.90
CA ALA A 39 -13.90 1.96 -4.52
C ALA A 39 -13.82 0.62 -3.77
N SER A 40 -14.73 -0.32 -4.06
CA SER A 40 -14.67 -1.69 -3.50
C SER A 40 -13.51 -2.48 -4.09
N LEU A 41 -13.19 -2.27 -5.38
CA LEU A 41 -12.02 -2.84 -6.01
C LEU A 41 -10.73 -2.34 -5.35
N PHE A 42 -10.65 -1.05 -5.05
CA PHE A 42 -9.52 -0.46 -4.32
C PHE A 42 -9.37 -1.09 -2.94
N ASP A 43 -10.47 -1.25 -2.17
CA ASP A 43 -10.44 -1.88 -0.85
C ASP A 43 -10.02 -3.35 -0.91
N ALA A 44 -10.47 -4.09 -1.90
CA ALA A 44 -10.06 -5.48 -2.11
C ALA A 44 -8.56 -5.57 -2.42
N ALA A 45 -8.03 -4.68 -3.27
CA ALA A 45 -6.60 -4.60 -3.54
C ALA A 45 -5.81 -4.22 -2.28
N ALA A 46 -6.30 -3.24 -1.50
CA ALA A 46 -5.67 -2.86 -0.24
C ALA A 46 -5.60 -4.02 0.76
N ALA A 47 -6.66 -4.81 0.88
CA ALA A 47 -6.66 -6.00 1.74
C ALA A 47 -5.61 -7.03 1.31
N CYS A 48 -5.39 -7.21 0.00
CA CYS A 48 -4.36 -8.12 -0.51
C CYS A 48 -2.93 -7.66 -0.17
N VAL A 49 -2.70 -6.37 0.07
CA VAL A 49 -1.36 -5.85 0.47
C VAL A 49 -0.89 -6.43 1.82
N ALA A 50 -1.83 -6.79 2.71
CA ALA A 50 -1.52 -7.38 4.01
C ALA A 50 -1.20 -8.88 3.95
N HIS A 51 -1.45 -9.55 2.83
CA HIS A 51 -1.25 -10.99 2.69
C HIS A 51 0.23 -11.34 2.53
N GLN A 52 0.57 -12.58 2.87
CA GLN A 52 1.95 -13.08 2.78
C GLN A 52 2.25 -13.78 1.45
N GLU A 53 1.21 -14.07 0.67
CA GLU A 53 1.36 -14.78 -0.58
C GLU A 53 1.86 -13.81 -1.69
N PHE A 54 2.98 -14.17 -2.33
CA PHE A 54 3.74 -13.28 -3.21
C PHE A 54 2.98 -12.83 -4.45
N GLN A 55 2.34 -13.76 -5.16
CA GLN A 55 1.82 -13.49 -6.51
C GLN A 55 0.67 -12.47 -6.48
N HIS A 56 -0.37 -12.73 -5.68
CA HIS A 56 -1.51 -11.84 -5.64
C HIS A 56 -1.19 -10.50 -4.94
N THR A 57 -0.33 -10.51 -3.90
CA THR A 57 0.12 -9.28 -3.24
C THR A 57 0.88 -8.38 -4.21
N ARG A 58 1.80 -8.94 -4.99
CA ARG A 58 2.52 -8.20 -6.03
C ARG A 58 1.58 -7.64 -7.09
N ALA A 59 0.63 -8.44 -7.58
CA ALA A 59 -0.33 -8.01 -8.58
C ALA A 59 -1.21 -6.86 -8.06
N ALA A 60 -1.70 -6.96 -6.81
CA ALA A 60 -2.47 -5.91 -6.16
C ALA A 60 -1.66 -4.61 -5.97
N ILE A 61 -0.39 -4.71 -5.52
CA ILE A 61 0.49 -3.55 -5.38
C ILE A 61 0.73 -2.88 -6.74
N THR A 62 1.00 -3.66 -7.79
CA THR A 62 1.23 -3.12 -9.14
C THR A 62 -0.01 -2.38 -9.66
N PHE A 63 -1.20 -2.96 -9.44
CA PHE A 63 -2.47 -2.30 -9.75
C PHE A 63 -2.64 -0.99 -8.97
N LEU A 64 -2.43 -1.00 -7.64
CA LEU A 64 -2.58 0.16 -6.77
C LEU A 64 -1.60 1.29 -7.14
N CYS A 65 -0.34 0.96 -7.43
CA CYS A 65 0.64 1.95 -7.86
C CYS A 65 0.18 2.68 -9.12
N LEU A 66 -0.28 1.96 -10.15
CA LEU A 66 -0.80 2.59 -11.37
C LEU A 66 -2.09 3.36 -11.10
N PHE A 67 -3.00 2.81 -10.29
CA PHE A 67 -4.27 3.46 -9.93
C PHE A 67 -4.04 4.82 -9.26
N LEU A 68 -3.04 4.93 -8.39
CA LEU A 68 -2.73 6.14 -7.63
C LEU A 68 -1.87 7.14 -8.41
N SER A 69 -0.95 6.67 -9.28
CA SER A 69 0.00 7.52 -10.01
C SER A 69 -0.39 7.78 -11.46
N GLY A 70 -1.43 7.12 -11.97
CA GLY A 70 -1.86 7.27 -13.34
C GLY A 70 -2.36 8.68 -13.65
N THR A 71 -2.25 9.07 -14.91
CA THR A 71 -2.73 10.35 -15.41
C THR A 71 -3.52 10.15 -16.69
N ASP A 72 -4.56 10.94 -16.86
CA ASP A 72 -5.35 11.00 -18.07
C ASP A 72 -5.88 12.43 -18.30
N ALA A 73 -6.27 12.72 -19.54
CA ALA A 73 -6.75 14.05 -19.91
C ALA A 73 -8.04 14.47 -19.19
N ALA A 74 -8.84 13.52 -18.75
CA ALA A 74 -10.10 13.75 -18.04
C ALA A 74 -9.96 13.84 -16.51
N ASN A 75 -8.74 13.70 -15.96
CA ASN A 75 -8.45 13.63 -14.53
C ASN A 75 -9.15 12.50 -13.76
N LEU A 76 -9.63 11.46 -14.43
CA LEU A 76 -10.34 10.34 -13.81
C LEU A 76 -9.48 9.61 -12.77
N TYR A 77 -8.17 9.43 -13.04
CA TYR A 77 -7.25 8.85 -12.07
C TYR A 77 -7.19 9.68 -10.79
N ARG A 78 -6.99 11.00 -10.93
CA ARG A 78 -6.88 11.91 -9.78
C ARG A 78 -8.14 11.89 -8.92
N GLU A 79 -9.31 11.97 -9.55
CA GLU A 79 -10.59 11.99 -8.83
C GLU A 79 -10.87 10.66 -8.12
N SER A 80 -10.67 9.54 -8.83
CA SER A 80 -10.83 8.20 -8.28
C SER A 80 -9.84 7.92 -7.14
N ALA A 81 -8.55 8.28 -7.33
CA ALA A 81 -7.53 8.14 -6.31
C ALA A 81 -7.84 8.98 -5.06
N ALA A 82 -8.20 10.25 -5.24
CA ALA A 82 -8.55 11.13 -4.12
C ALA A 82 -9.75 10.59 -3.33
N HIS A 83 -10.80 10.13 -4.02
CA HIS A 83 -11.98 9.53 -3.39
C HIS A 83 -11.63 8.26 -2.58
N CYS A 84 -10.87 7.34 -3.19
CA CYS A 84 -10.48 6.10 -2.53
C CYS A 84 -9.52 6.35 -1.35
N LEU A 85 -8.54 7.25 -1.50
CA LEU A 85 -7.61 7.59 -0.44
C LEU A 85 -8.29 8.31 0.72
N GLN A 86 -9.25 9.19 0.46
CA GLN A 86 -10.03 9.84 1.52
C GLN A 86 -10.78 8.80 2.36
N ARG A 87 -11.31 7.75 1.75
CA ARG A 87 -12.08 6.71 2.41
C ARG A 87 -11.20 5.67 3.11
N SER A 88 -10.19 5.17 2.44
CA SER A 88 -9.46 3.96 2.84
C SER A 88 -7.93 4.13 2.86
N GLY A 89 -7.41 5.35 2.64
CA GLY A 89 -5.97 5.60 2.53
C GLY A 89 -5.20 5.25 3.81
N GLY A 90 -5.74 5.56 4.97
CA GLY A 90 -5.13 5.17 6.25
C GLY A 90 -5.04 3.66 6.44
N THR A 91 -6.06 2.92 6.01
CA THR A 91 -6.07 1.45 6.05
C THR A 91 -5.06 0.85 5.08
N LEU A 92 -5.01 1.36 3.83
CA LEU A 92 -4.01 0.93 2.85
C LEU A 92 -2.59 1.17 3.37
N LEU A 93 -2.32 2.37 3.91
CA LEU A 93 -1.02 2.70 4.46
C LEU A 93 -0.65 1.80 5.65
N ARG A 94 -1.59 1.51 6.54
CA ARG A 94 -1.40 0.58 7.64
C ARG A 94 -0.99 -0.81 7.15
N TYR A 95 -1.65 -1.35 6.12
CA TYR A 95 -1.27 -2.63 5.52
C TYR A 95 0.12 -2.59 4.89
N CYS A 96 0.47 -1.48 4.23
CA CYS A 96 1.80 -1.28 3.67
C CYS A 96 2.88 -1.29 4.76
N VAL A 97 2.67 -0.57 5.87
CA VAL A 97 3.59 -0.54 7.02
C VAL A 97 3.71 -1.92 7.67
N GLN A 98 2.61 -2.66 7.81
CA GLN A 98 2.60 -4.04 8.30
C GLN A 98 3.44 -4.97 7.42
N GLY A 99 3.29 -4.85 6.10
CA GLY A 99 4.09 -5.60 5.14
C GLY A 99 5.59 -5.31 5.27
N LEU A 100 5.96 -4.04 5.41
CA LEU A 100 7.34 -3.61 5.61
C LEU A 100 7.92 -4.14 6.93
N ALA A 101 7.12 -4.13 8.01
CA ALA A 101 7.58 -4.51 9.34
C ALA A 101 7.84 -6.01 9.48
N SER A 102 6.91 -6.87 9.11
CA SER A 102 7.03 -8.31 9.40
C SER A 102 6.30 -9.22 8.43
N ALA A 103 5.13 -8.82 7.95
CA ALA A 103 4.19 -9.75 7.32
C ALA A 103 4.60 -10.23 5.92
N SER A 104 5.21 -9.36 5.12
CA SER A 104 5.51 -9.71 3.72
C SER A 104 6.81 -10.48 3.55
N PRO A 105 6.90 -11.40 2.57
CA PRO A 105 8.15 -11.98 2.13
C PRO A 105 9.19 -10.90 1.75
N ALA A 106 10.49 -11.23 1.93
CA ALA A 106 11.57 -10.26 1.71
C ALA A 106 11.60 -9.69 0.28
N ASN A 107 11.19 -10.48 -0.71
CA ASN A 107 11.11 -10.08 -2.11
C ASN A 107 9.93 -9.13 -2.45
N LEU A 108 9.03 -8.88 -1.50
CA LEU A 108 7.96 -7.89 -1.64
C LEU A 108 8.32 -6.52 -1.03
N VAL A 109 9.41 -6.42 -0.27
CA VAL A 109 9.77 -5.17 0.43
C VAL A 109 9.90 -3.99 -0.52
N ASP A 110 10.58 -4.17 -1.66
CA ASP A 110 10.75 -3.09 -2.65
C ASP A 110 9.40 -2.66 -3.26
N HIS A 111 8.49 -3.60 -3.51
CA HIS A 111 7.14 -3.28 -3.98
C HIS A 111 6.32 -2.52 -2.92
N GLN A 112 6.45 -2.90 -1.64
CA GLN A 112 5.82 -2.19 -0.53
C GLN A 112 6.36 -0.76 -0.38
N ILE A 113 7.68 -0.58 -0.54
CA ILE A 113 8.32 0.74 -0.51
C ILE A 113 7.80 1.62 -1.64
N GLU A 114 7.70 1.07 -2.84
CA GLU A 114 7.16 1.81 -3.99
C GLU A 114 5.70 2.21 -3.78
N LEU A 115 4.86 1.30 -3.26
CA LEU A 115 3.48 1.62 -2.94
C LEU A 115 3.39 2.74 -1.88
N LEU A 116 4.18 2.64 -0.82
CA LEU A 116 4.23 3.68 0.22
C LEU A 116 4.63 5.06 -0.35
N ARG A 117 5.61 5.08 -1.26
CA ARG A 117 6.04 6.29 -1.95
C ARG A 117 4.90 6.91 -2.77
N VAL A 118 4.21 6.08 -3.56
CA VAL A 118 3.08 6.52 -4.38
C VAL A 118 1.92 7.04 -3.52
N ILE A 119 1.63 6.40 -2.38
CA ILE A 119 0.64 6.90 -1.42
C ILE A 119 1.06 8.28 -0.89
N ALA A 120 2.34 8.45 -0.51
CA ALA A 120 2.85 9.71 0.02
C ALA A 120 2.76 10.85 -1.01
N GLU A 121 3.04 10.57 -2.28
CA GLU A 121 2.91 11.54 -3.38
C GLU A 121 1.44 11.88 -3.68
N SER A 122 0.54 10.90 -3.58
CA SER A 122 -0.88 11.07 -3.90
C SER A 122 -1.67 11.76 -2.78
N ALA A 123 -1.21 11.67 -1.53
CA ALA A 123 -1.88 12.26 -0.36
C ALA A 123 -0.88 12.95 0.61
N PRO A 124 -0.10 13.94 0.14
CA PRO A 124 1.03 14.51 0.90
C PRO A 124 0.61 15.16 2.22
N THR A 125 -0.61 15.68 2.32
CA THR A 125 -1.12 16.31 3.55
C THR A 125 -1.63 15.30 4.58
N ALA A 126 -2.03 14.09 4.14
CA ALA A 126 -2.64 13.08 4.99
C ALA A 126 -1.64 12.02 5.48
N VAL A 127 -0.59 11.74 4.68
CA VAL A 127 0.34 10.64 4.91
C VAL A 127 1.00 10.69 6.29
N HIS A 128 1.38 11.87 6.77
CA HIS A 128 1.97 12.03 8.10
C HIS A 128 1.04 11.52 9.20
N GLY A 129 -0.22 11.97 9.19
CA GLY A 129 -1.22 11.56 10.17
C GLY A 129 -1.52 10.06 10.11
N TRP A 130 -1.58 9.49 8.90
CA TRP A 130 -1.79 8.06 8.72
C TRP A 130 -0.61 7.22 9.21
N LEU A 131 0.64 7.67 8.99
CA LEU A 131 1.84 6.98 9.51
C LEU A 131 1.87 6.99 11.04
N VAL A 132 1.60 8.15 11.66
CA VAL A 132 1.55 8.25 13.12
C VAL A 132 0.46 7.33 13.68
N ALA A 133 -0.74 7.34 13.09
CA ALA A 133 -1.84 6.47 13.52
C ALA A 133 -1.50 4.99 13.34
N ALA A 134 -0.88 4.60 12.21
CA ALA A 134 -0.48 3.22 11.96
C ALA A 134 0.56 2.72 12.98
N LEU A 135 1.59 3.53 13.28
CA LEU A 135 2.64 3.17 14.25
C LEU A 135 2.13 3.15 15.70
N ALA A 136 1.09 3.92 16.00
CA ALA A 136 0.44 3.91 17.31
C ALA A 136 -0.53 2.72 17.50
N ASP A 137 -0.96 2.06 16.42
CA ASP A 137 -1.92 0.95 16.48
C ASP A 137 -1.33 -0.26 17.22
N PRO A 138 -1.88 -0.66 18.40
CA PRO A 138 -1.39 -1.80 19.14
C PRO A 138 -1.55 -3.14 18.39
N GLY A 139 -2.47 -3.22 17.44
CA GLY A 139 -2.68 -4.40 16.60
C GLY A 139 -1.65 -4.57 15.48
N LEU A 140 -0.78 -3.58 15.25
CA LEU A 140 0.28 -3.68 14.26
C LEU A 140 1.54 -4.32 14.88
N ASP A 141 2.02 -5.42 14.31
CA ASP A 141 3.30 -6.01 14.70
C ASP A 141 4.46 -5.26 14.04
N LEU A 142 5.23 -4.55 14.85
CA LEU A 142 6.43 -3.82 14.42
C LEU A 142 7.74 -4.60 14.69
N GLY A 143 7.63 -5.86 15.09
CA GLY A 143 8.79 -6.71 15.36
C GLY A 143 9.71 -6.09 16.41
N ALA A 144 10.98 -5.88 16.06
CA ALA A 144 12.00 -5.34 16.96
C ALA A 144 11.95 -3.81 17.14
N LEU A 145 11.12 -3.10 16.36
CA LEU A 145 11.04 -1.64 16.43
C LEU A 145 10.24 -1.18 17.66
N PRO A 146 10.81 -0.36 18.56
CA PRO A 146 10.03 0.33 19.58
C PRO A 146 9.00 1.27 18.95
N ARG A 147 7.72 1.19 19.39
CA ARG A 147 6.65 2.06 18.85
C ARG A 147 6.91 3.55 19.04
N GLN A 148 7.58 3.90 20.12
CA GLN A 148 8.04 5.23 20.43
C GLN A 148 9.58 5.23 20.44
N GLY A 149 10.19 6.06 19.61
CA GLY A 149 11.63 6.16 19.53
C GLY A 149 12.14 6.79 18.25
N ALA A 150 13.42 7.14 18.25
CA ALA A 150 14.05 7.88 17.17
C ALA A 150 13.91 7.23 15.78
N ALA A 151 13.89 5.91 15.70
CA ALA A 151 13.75 5.20 14.42
C ALA A 151 12.34 5.31 13.84
N ALA A 152 11.28 5.21 14.66
CA ALA A 152 9.90 5.40 14.23
C ALA A 152 9.67 6.86 13.80
N GLU A 153 10.17 7.83 14.58
CA GLU A 153 10.09 9.25 14.24
C GLU A 153 10.86 9.60 12.96
N ALA A 154 12.05 9.03 12.77
CA ALA A 154 12.85 9.21 11.56
C ALA A 154 12.11 8.67 10.33
N PHE A 155 11.46 7.51 10.44
CA PHE A 155 10.64 6.94 9.38
C PHE A 155 9.47 7.85 9.02
N VAL A 156 8.67 8.29 10.01
CA VAL A 156 7.52 9.18 9.77
C VAL A 156 7.99 10.47 9.09
N ARG A 157 9.04 11.09 9.62
CA ARG A 157 9.59 12.34 9.08
C ARG A 157 10.10 12.17 7.65
N GLY A 158 10.89 11.12 7.40
CA GLY A 158 11.46 10.86 6.08
C GLY A 158 10.42 10.48 5.03
N ALA A 159 9.45 9.65 5.41
CA ALA A 159 8.37 9.23 4.49
C ALA A 159 7.34 10.34 4.21
N ALA A 160 7.19 11.32 5.11
CA ALA A 160 6.30 12.47 4.92
C ALA A 160 6.98 13.68 4.24
N GLN A 161 8.27 13.62 3.94
CA GLN A 161 8.99 14.70 3.23
C GLN A 161 8.58 14.74 1.76
N GLN A 162 7.91 15.82 1.35
CA GLN A 162 7.36 16.02 -0.01
C GLN A 162 8.42 16.15 -1.12
N HIS A 163 9.70 16.37 -0.78
CA HIS A 163 10.79 16.60 -1.73
C HIS A 163 11.92 15.59 -1.61
N ALA A 164 11.69 14.48 -0.92
CA ALA A 164 12.67 13.43 -0.87
C ALA A 164 12.89 12.81 -2.26
N THR A 165 14.12 12.64 -2.67
CA THR A 165 14.40 11.87 -3.88
C THR A 165 13.92 10.43 -3.70
N VAL A 166 13.59 9.73 -4.79
CA VAL A 166 13.21 8.29 -4.76
C VAL A 166 14.24 7.49 -3.96
N ALA A 167 15.53 7.74 -4.15
CA ALA A 167 16.61 7.06 -3.43
C ALA A 167 16.58 7.35 -1.91
N ALA A 168 16.33 8.59 -1.51
CA ALA A 168 16.25 8.96 -0.10
C ALA A 168 15.02 8.32 0.57
N PHE A 169 13.88 8.32 -0.10
CA PHE A 169 12.66 7.66 0.38
C PHE A 169 12.90 6.15 0.55
N HIS A 170 13.48 5.51 -0.46
CA HIS A 170 13.80 4.09 -0.43
C HIS A 170 14.76 3.74 0.73
N CYS A 171 15.77 4.57 0.96
CA CYS A 171 16.71 4.39 2.07
C CYS A 171 15.98 4.40 3.44
N VAL A 172 15.13 5.39 3.68
CA VAL A 172 14.38 5.53 4.93
C VAL A 172 13.43 4.34 5.14
N ALA A 173 12.69 3.94 4.12
CA ALA A 173 11.73 2.84 4.22
C ALA A 173 12.42 1.47 4.35
N SER A 174 13.55 1.27 3.66
CA SER A 174 14.36 0.06 3.79
C SER A 174 14.98 -0.07 5.18
N GLU A 175 15.48 1.04 5.75
CA GLU A 175 16.02 1.06 7.11
C GLU A 175 14.94 0.75 8.14
N PHE A 176 13.74 1.32 7.99
CA PHE A 176 12.59 0.98 8.81
C PHE A 176 12.30 -0.52 8.77
N SER A 177 12.16 -1.10 7.57
CA SER A 177 11.91 -2.53 7.39
C SER A 177 13.00 -3.40 8.03
N ARG A 178 14.27 -3.00 7.85
CA ARG A 178 15.43 -3.70 8.42
C ARG A 178 15.39 -3.74 9.94
N VAL A 179 15.09 -2.60 10.56
CA VAL A 179 14.99 -2.49 12.04
C VAL A 179 13.84 -3.33 12.57
N CYS A 180 12.65 -3.22 11.96
CA CYS A 180 11.49 -4.02 12.36
C CYS A 180 11.78 -5.52 12.31
N ARG A 181 12.47 -5.99 11.27
CA ARG A 181 12.81 -7.41 11.05
C ARG A 181 14.01 -7.90 11.89
N GLY A 182 14.56 -7.07 12.78
CA GLY A 182 15.67 -7.44 13.64
C GLY A 182 16.98 -7.75 12.90
N LYS A 183 17.13 -7.30 11.65
CA LYS A 183 18.35 -7.49 10.87
C LYS A 183 19.40 -6.47 11.32
N ALA A 184 20.46 -6.93 12.00
CA ALA A 184 21.62 -6.09 12.31
C ALA A 184 22.28 -5.52 11.02
N ARG A 185 23.01 -4.40 11.16
CA ARG A 185 23.86 -3.85 10.07
C ARG A 185 24.98 -4.80 9.70
#